data_0923ae577d219dfcf5676c2df0147023
#
_entry.id   0923ae577d219dfcf5676c2df0147023
#
_cell.length_a   1.000
_cell.length_b   1.000
_cell.length_c   1.000
_cell.angle_alpha   90.00
_cell.angle_beta   90.00
_cell.angle_gamma   90.00
#
_symmetry.space_group_name_H-M   'P 1'
#
loop_
_entity.id
_entity.type
_entity.pdbx_description
1 polymer ?
#
loop_
_entity_poly.entity_id
_entity_poly.type
_entity_poly.pdbx_seq_one_letter_code
_entity_poly.pdbx_strand_id
1 'polypeptide(L)'
;IAPQFSVSFTPIAFLNFSASAKIATGWEFIGIKGMGEYVSNQEGYKNLTPFKNYFYEYKFSSLFQFDLGAIVPGDWTHVVTMATYDVIYKGLTGIDSSKPWIWQGTGEGFNGWNYNSTVVLGYQMPLILQTVGLQFEFSGYYSDSNIDKSFEKWNPTFMKIAINPICILKFNEKHALTIQLGFSSRRGFSSEKSSDDKTNFALDYNGREWFFNRIAFSYAIKL
;
A
#
# COMPACT_ATOMS: atom_id res chain seq x y z
N ILE A 1 -4.01 18.57 7.49
CA ILE A 1 -4.82 19.10 6.36
C ILE A 1 -4.24 18.50 5.08
N ALA A 2 -5.09 17.93 4.24
CA ALA A 2 -4.67 17.21 3.04
C ALA A 2 -5.71 17.36 1.91
N PRO A 3 -5.78 18.52 1.23
CA PRO A 3 -6.61 18.66 0.04
C PRO A 3 -6.16 17.68 -1.04
N GLN A 4 -7.14 17.09 -1.72
CA GLN A 4 -6.93 16.15 -2.81
C GLN A 4 -7.93 16.45 -3.93
N PHE A 5 -7.45 16.41 -5.15
CA PHE A 5 -8.25 16.48 -6.36
C PHE A 5 -8.14 15.15 -7.10
N SER A 6 -9.25 14.72 -7.68
CA SER A 6 -9.26 13.50 -8.50
C SER A 6 -10.21 13.65 -9.67
N VAL A 7 -9.85 12.98 -10.77
CA VAL A 7 -10.68 12.83 -11.97
C VAL A 7 -10.65 11.36 -12.35
N SER A 8 -11.77 10.83 -12.81
CA SER A 8 -11.87 9.45 -13.30
C SER A 8 -12.57 9.40 -14.65
N PHE A 9 -12.22 8.37 -15.43
CA PHE A 9 -12.77 8.11 -16.75
C PHE A 9 -12.96 6.60 -16.92
N THR A 10 -14.16 6.20 -17.32
CA THR A 10 -14.54 4.80 -17.55
C THR A 10 -14.87 4.61 -19.02
N PRO A 11 -13.89 4.26 -19.88
CA PRO A 11 -14.12 4.07 -21.32
C PRO A 11 -15.05 2.89 -21.62
N ILE A 12 -14.98 1.85 -20.83
CA ILE A 12 -15.80 0.64 -20.92
C ILE A 12 -16.10 0.10 -19.53
N ALA A 13 -17.14 -0.67 -19.36
CA ALA A 13 -17.69 -1.08 -18.07
C ALA A 13 -16.70 -1.81 -17.14
N PHE A 14 -15.70 -2.47 -17.68
CA PHE A 14 -14.71 -3.25 -16.94
C PHE A 14 -13.35 -2.56 -16.79
N LEU A 15 -13.20 -1.31 -17.26
CA LEU A 15 -11.95 -0.57 -17.22
C LEU A 15 -12.18 0.88 -16.77
N ASN A 16 -11.50 1.27 -15.70
CA ASN A 16 -11.53 2.63 -15.18
C ASN A 16 -10.11 3.18 -15.05
N PHE A 17 -9.93 4.44 -15.42
CA PHE A 17 -8.70 5.21 -15.20
C PHE A 17 -8.99 6.37 -14.27
N SER A 18 -8.05 6.69 -13.39
CA SER A 18 -8.13 7.89 -12.59
C SER A 18 -6.79 8.56 -12.42
N ALA A 19 -6.83 9.87 -12.23
CA ALA A 19 -5.68 10.68 -11.88
C ALA A 19 -6.02 11.50 -10.63
N SER A 20 -5.09 11.60 -9.70
CA SER A 20 -5.26 12.43 -8.52
C SER A 20 -3.98 13.17 -8.14
N ALA A 21 -4.17 14.34 -7.52
CA ALA A 21 -3.12 15.14 -6.93
C ALA A 21 -3.49 15.48 -5.49
N LYS A 22 -2.54 15.30 -4.57
CA LYS A 22 -2.68 15.56 -3.15
C LYS A 22 -1.53 16.43 -2.67
N ILE A 23 -1.85 17.46 -1.90
CA ILE A 23 -0.87 18.24 -1.15
C ILE A 23 -1.29 18.19 0.31
N ALA A 24 -0.36 17.96 1.22
CA ALA A 24 -0.67 17.80 2.62
C ALA A 24 0.42 18.41 3.51
N THR A 25 0.04 18.86 4.69
CA THR A 25 0.95 19.22 5.75
C THR A 25 0.55 18.49 7.02
N GLY A 26 1.52 18.16 7.87
CA GLY A 26 1.31 17.39 9.08
C GLY A 26 2.20 17.87 10.21
N TRP A 27 1.68 17.77 11.41
CA TRP A 27 2.38 18.06 12.66
C TRP A 27 2.39 16.83 13.56
N GLU A 28 3.26 16.83 14.53
CA GLU A 28 3.27 15.78 15.53
C GLU A 28 2.02 15.87 16.43
N PHE A 29 1.36 14.75 16.65
CA PHE A 29 0.17 14.64 17.47
C PHE A 29 0.17 13.31 18.25
N ILE A 30 0.09 13.40 19.58
CA ILE A 30 0.03 12.24 20.51
C ILE A 30 1.10 11.18 20.17
N GLY A 31 2.36 11.61 20.00
CA GLY A 31 3.48 10.72 19.71
C GLY A 31 3.57 10.19 18.28
N ILE A 32 2.61 10.53 17.41
CA ILE A 32 2.69 10.26 15.97
C ILE A 32 3.45 11.41 15.31
N LYS A 33 4.63 11.12 14.76
CA LYS A 33 5.42 12.10 14.04
C LYS A 33 4.67 12.57 12.80
N GLY A 34 4.72 13.88 12.55
CA GLY A 34 4.10 14.50 11.39
C GLY A 34 4.90 14.29 10.11
N MET A 35 5.79 15.24 9.82
CA MET A 35 6.74 15.20 8.71
C MET A 35 8.14 15.24 9.29
N GLY A 36 9.05 14.44 8.78
CA GLY A 36 10.43 14.45 9.24
C GLY A 36 11.42 14.04 8.17
N GLU A 37 12.58 14.69 8.16
CA GLU A 37 13.74 14.35 7.35
C GLU A 37 14.65 13.42 8.15
N TYR A 38 15.22 12.41 7.51
CA TYR A 38 16.23 11.56 8.12
C TYR A 38 17.52 12.34 8.43
N VAL A 39 18.04 12.15 9.62
CA VAL A 39 19.29 12.77 10.07
C VAL A 39 20.37 11.70 10.20
N SER A 40 20.15 10.75 11.10
CA SER A 40 21.06 9.63 11.36
C SER A 40 20.30 8.49 12.04
N ASN A 41 20.92 7.32 12.16
CA ASN A 41 20.30 6.20 12.87
C ASN A 41 20.09 6.46 14.36
N GLN A 42 21.00 7.20 15.00
CA GLN A 42 20.92 7.54 16.42
C GLN A 42 19.85 8.62 16.69
N GLU A 43 19.81 9.67 15.86
CA GLU A 43 18.85 10.76 16.02
C GLU A 43 17.48 10.46 15.36
N GLY A 44 17.47 9.59 14.35
CA GLY A 44 16.28 9.23 13.59
C GLY A 44 15.87 10.35 12.64
N TYR A 45 14.68 10.90 12.83
CA TYR A 45 14.11 11.94 11.96
C TYR A 45 13.98 13.27 12.69
N LYS A 46 14.43 14.34 12.01
CA LYS A 46 14.18 15.71 12.43
C LYS A 46 12.80 16.16 11.93
N ASN A 47 11.97 16.65 12.83
CA ASN A 47 10.64 17.17 12.48
C ASN A 47 10.75 18.39 11.59
N LEU A 48 9.93 18.45 10.56
CA LEU A 48 9.79 19.60 9.66
C LEU A 48 8.68 20.53 10.14
N THR A 49 8.80 21.81 9.79
CA THR A 49 7.82 22.82 10.17
C THR A 49 6.55 22.69 9.32
N PRO A 50 5.39 22.47 9.94
CA PRO A 50 4.10 22.48 9.25
C PRO A 50 3.87 23.79 8.50
N PHE A 51 3.17 23.75 7.37
CA PHE A 51 2.86 24.87 6.47
C PHE A 51 4.06 25.57 5.80
N LYS A 52 5.30 25.23 6.17
CA LYS A 52 6.52 25.59 5.41
C LYS A 52 6.94 24.43 4.50
N ASN A 53 6.66 23.22 4.94
CA ASN A 53 6.97 21.99 4.21
C ASN A 53 5.67 21.26 3.91
N TYR A 54 5.64 20.55 2.79
CA TYR A 54 4.46 19.87 2.29
C TYR A 54 4.83 18.50 1.77
N PHE A 55 4.01 17.53 2.09
CA PHE A 55 3.94 16.26 1.37
C PHE A 55 3.11 16.48 0.11
N TYR A 56 3.55 15.92 -1.02
CA TYR A 56 2.80 15.92 -2.25
C TYR A 56 2.82 14.56 -2.92
N GLU A 57 1.71 14.24 -3.57
CA GLU A 57 1.51 12.97 -4.26
C GLU A 57 0.74 13.21 -5.56
N TYR A 58 1.24 12.66 -6.65
CA TYR A 58 0.53 12.51 -7.92
C TYR A 58 0.33 11.04 -8.18
N LYS A 59 -0.90 10.63 -8.45
CA LYS A 59 -1.24 9.23 -8.67
C LYS A 59 -2.06 9.06 -9.93
N PHE A 60 -1.64 8.11 -10.76
CA PHE A 60 -2.40 7.58 -11.89
C PHE A 60 -2.76 6.14 -11.58
N SER A 61 -4.03 5.80 -11.72
CA SER A 61 -4.56 4.49 -11.41
C SER A 61 -5.28 3.91 -12.61
N SER A 62 -5.10 2.62 -12.84
CA SER A 62 -5.95 1.82 -13.71
C SER A 62 -6.64 0.74 -12.88
N LEU A 63 -7.93 0.53 -13.11
CA LEU A 63 -8.73 -0.53 -12.52
C LEU A 63 -9.33 -1.35 -13.65
N PHE A 64 -9.02 -2.63 -13.67
CA PHE A 64 -9.70 -3.64 -14.46
C PHE A 64 -10.53 -4.52 -13.54
N GLN A 65 -11.77 -4.80 -13.91
CA GLN A 65 -12.64 -5.74 -13.20
C GLN A 65 -13.49 -6.53 -14.18
N PHE A 66 -13.56 -7.83 -13.98
CA PHE A 66 -14.25 -8.71 -14.88
C PHE A 66 -14.84 -9.91 -14.14
N ASP A 67 -16.04 -10.33 -14.54
CA ASP A 67 -16.70 -11.55 -14.10
C ASP A 67 -16.98 -12.43 -15.35
N LEU A 68 -16.43 -13.64 -15.36
CA LEU A 68 -16.64 -14.59 -16.45
C LEU A 68 -18.12 -14.94 -16.64
N GLY A 69 -18.92 -14.93 -15.56
CA GLY A 69 -20.37 -15.11 -15.60
C GLY A 69 -21.11 -14.09 -16.47
N ALA A 70 -20.50 -12.94 -16.77
CA ALA A 70 -21.07 -11.96 -17.71
C ALA A 70 -21.09 -12.45 -19.17
N ILE A 71 -20.24 -13.43 -19.52
CA ILE A 71 -20.13 -14.00 -20.87
C ILE A 71 -20.66 -15.42 -20.91
N VAL A 72 -20.37 -16.22 -19.87
CA VAL A 72 -20.75 -17.63 -19.78
C VAL A 72 -21.89 -17.76 -18.78
N PRO A 73 -23.14 -17.97 -19.20
CA PRO A 73 -24.27 -18.12 -18.27
C PRO A 73 -24.14 -19.34 -17.37
N GLY A 74 -24.52 -19.22 -16.12
CA GLY A 74 -24.58 -20.33 -15.16
C GLY A 74 -24.19 -19.91 -13.76
N ASP A 75 -24.80 -20.50 -12.76
CA ASP A 75 -24.57 -20.16 -11.33
C ASP A 75 -23.15 -20.52 -10.83
N TRP A 76 -22.42 -21.33 -11.58
CA TRP A 76 -21.08 -21.81 -11.26
C TRP A 76 -19.98 -21.24 -12.16
N THR A 77 -20.32 -20.24 -12.97
CA THR A 77 -19.37 -19.67 -13.94
C THR A 77 -18.73 -18.36 -13.49
N HIS A 78 -19.03 -17.92 -12.28
CA HIS A 78 -18.58 -16.64 -11.75
C HIS A 78 -17.12 -16.69 -11.25
N VAL A 79 -16.19 -16.51 -12.18
CA VAL A 79 -14.78 -16.24 -11.86
C VAL A 79 -14.58 -14.73 -11.93
N VAL A 80 -14.37 -14.12 -10.77
CA VAL A 80 -14.22 -12.67 -10.64
C VAL A 80 -12.74 -12.31 -10.60
N THR A 81 -12.34 -11.40 -11.45
CA THR A 81 -10.99 -10.84 -11.48
C THR A 81 -11.06 -9.32 -11.29
N MET A 82 -10.23 -8.79 -10.40
CA MET A 82 -9.99 -7.36 -10.26
C MET A 82 -8.49 -7.12 -10.25
N ALA A 83 -8.02 -6.15 -11.01
CA ALA A 83 -6.64 -5.73 -11.00
C ALA A 83 -6.56 -4.20 -10.94
N THR A 84 -5.81 -3.68 -10.00
CA THR A 84 -5.45 -2.26 -9.93
C THR A 84 -3.96 -2.09 -10.14
N TYR A 85 -3.59 -1.03 -10.81
CA TYR A 85 -2.21 -0.62 -10.94
C TYR A 85 -2.11 0.89 -10.80
N ASP A 86 -1.37 1.32 -9.77
CA ASP A 86 -1.13 2.71 -9.45
C ASP A 86 0.33 3.07 -9.75
N VAL A 87 0.52 4.12 -10.52
CA VAL A 87 1.81 4.80 -10.69
C VAL A 87 1.76 6.07 -9.86
N ILE A 88 2.68 6.21 -8.91
CA ILE A 88 2.62 7.24 -7.89
C ILE A 88 3.96 7.98 -7.83
N TYR A 89 3.93 9.30 -7.98
CA TYR A 89 5.05 10.13 -7.58
C TYR A 89 4.74 10.79 -6.25
N LYS A 90 5.61 10.63 -5.27
CA LYS A 90 5.46 11.28 -3.97
C LYS A 90 6.77 11.85 -3.48
N GLY A 91 6.65 12.93 -2.72
CA GLY A 91 7.79 13.60 -2.17
C GLY A 91 7.43 14.54 -1.02
N LEU A 92 8.47 15.04 -0.39
CA LEU A 92 8.41 15.99 0.69
C LEU A 92 9.25 17.21 0.30
N THR A 93 8.69 18.42 0.48
CA THR A 93 9.42 19.67 0.22
C THR A 93 10.29 20.07 1.40
N GLY A 94 11.31 20.90 1.15
CA GLY A 94 12.16 21.46 2.20
C GLY A 94 13.17 20.48 2.80
N ILE A 95 13.43 19.39 2.11
CA ILE A 95 14.45 18.39 2.45
C ILE A 95 15.45 18.25 1.30
N ASP A 96 16.58 17.63 1.57
CA ASP A 96 17.44 17.08 0.55
C ASP A 96 16.70 15.91 -0.14
N SER A 97 16.51 16.02 -1.47
CA SER A 97 15.75 15.02 -2.25
C SER A 97 16.39 13.63 -2.22
N SER A 98 17.66 13.52 -1.89
CA SER A 98 18.39 12.26 -1.77
C SER A 98 18.24 11.58 -0.42
N LYS A 99 17.61 12.24 0.56
CA LYS A 99 17.43 11.69 1.91
C LYS A 99 16.06 11.05 2.11
N PRO A 100 16.01 9.99 2.92
CA PRO A 100 14.76 9.41 3.37
C PRO A 100 13.97 10.36 4.28
N TRP A 101 12.67 10.16 4.33
CA TRP A 101 11.75 10.93 5.15
C TRP A 101 10.61 10.08 5.68
N ILE A 102 9.88 10.63 6.65
CA ILE A 102 8.62 10.07 7.16
C ILE A 102 7.46 11.03 6.90
N TRP A 103 6.29 10.44 6.75
CA TRP A 103 5.01 11.13 6.66
C TRP A 103 4.01 10.47 7.61
N GLN A 104 3.50 11.22 8.59
CA GLN A 104 2.50 10.78 9.58
C GLN A 104 2.84 9.43 10.24
N GLY A 105 4.09 9.26 10.63
CA GLY A 105 4.56 8.02 11.26
C GLY A 105 4.58 6.79 10.35
N THR A 106 4.20 6.93 9.08
CA THR A 106 4.18 5.83 8.12
C THR A 106 5.54 5.61 7.48
N GLY A 107 6.43 5.04 8.19
CA GLY A 107 7.60 4.41 7.58
C GLY A 107 8.47 5.26 6.67
N GLU A 108 9.45 4.61 6.18
CA GLU A 108 10.59 5.12 5.45
C GLU A 108 10.22 5.37 3.98
N GLY A 109 10.15 6.63 3.59
CA GLY A 109 9.92 7.07 2.23
C GLY A 109 11.08 7.90 1.71
N PHE A 110 11.16 8.09 0.39
CA PHE A 110 12.02 9.05 -0.28
C PHE A 110 11.31 9.65 -1.51
N ASN A 111 11.84 10.75 -2.04
CA ASN A 111 11.24 11.39 -3.21
C ASN A 111 11.41 10.51 -4.45
N GLY A 112 10.32 10.10 -5.08
CA GLY A 112 10.44 9.26 -6.25
C GLY A 112 9.15 8.62 -6.73
N TRP A 113 9.29 7.91 -7.85
CA TRP A 113 8.22 7.14 -8.46
C TRP A 113 8.05 5.80 -7.75
N ASN A 114 6.81 5.51 -7.38
CA ASN A 114 6.37 4.29 -6.71
C ASN A 114 5.28 3.62 -7.53
N TYR A 115 5.04 2.35 -7.24
CA TYR A 115 3.88 1.63 -7.72
C TYR A 115 3.18 0.91 -6.59
N ASN A 116 1.86 0.78 -6.72
CA ASN A 116 1.06 -0.18 -5.99
C ASN A 116 0.25 -0.98 -7.01
N SER A 117 0.16 -2.27 -6.81
CA SER A 117 -0.67 -3.14 -7.63
C SER A 117 -1.44 -4.09 -6.73
N THR A 118 -2.72 -4.26 -7.01
CA THR A 118 -3.55 -5.27 -6.34
C THR A 118 -4.20 -6.14 -7.39
N VAL A 119 -4.09 -7.45 -7.25
CA VAL A 119 -4.77 -8.43 -8.09
C VAL A 119 -5.63 -9.31 -7.19
N VAL A 120 -6.91 -9.38 -7.50
CA VAL A 120 -7.88 -10.25 -6.83
C VAL A 120 -8.38 -11.27 -7.83
N LEU A 121 -8.32 -12.53 -7.44
CA LEU A 121 -8.94 -13.65 -8.14
C LEU A 121 -9.94 -14.30 -7.19
N GLY A 122 -11.19 -14.36 -7.57
CA GLY A 122 -12.26 -14.91 -6.76
C GLY A 122 -13.13 -15.88 -7.55
N TYR A 123 -13.64 -16.89 -6.88
CA TYR A 123 -14.64 -17.78 -7.40
C TYR A 123 -15.91 -17.66 -6.57
N GLN A 124 -17.03 -17.36 -7.21
CA GLN A 124 -18.32 -17.24 -6.55
C GLN A 124 -19.17 -18.47 -6.81
N MET A 125 -19.86 -18.93 -5.78
CA MET A 125 -20.66 -20.14 -5.76
C MET A 125 -22.08 -19.83 -5.24
N PRO A 126 -23.10 -20.54 -5.71
CA PRO A 126 -24.46 -20.43 -5.18
C PRO A 126 -24.64 -21.20 -3.86
N LEU A 127 -23.74 -21.04 -2.91
CA LEU A 127 -23.69 -21.72 -1.62
C LEU A 127 -23.57 -20.69 -0.47
N ILE A 128 -23.67 -21.17 0.77
CA ILE A 128 -23.37 -20.35 1.96
C ILE A 128 -21.94 -19.84 1.88
N LEU A 129 -20.97 -20.69 1.53
CA LEU A 129 -19.63 -20.24 1.14
C LEU A 129 -19.73 -19.61 -0.25
N GLN A 130 -20.13 -18.34 -0.28
CA GLN A 130 -20.42 -17.64 -1.52
C GLN A 130 -19.18 -17.36 -2.35
N THR A 131 -18.07 -16.96 -1.70
CA THR A 131 -16.87 -16.57 -2.42
C THR A 131 -15.64 -17.11 -1.72
N VAL A 132 -14.73 -17.65 -2.50
CA VAL A 132 -13.33 -17.89 -2.10
C VAL A 132 -12.42 -17.14 -3.05
N GLY A 133 -11.34 -16.57 -2.55
CA GLY A 133 -10.44 -15.79 -3.38
C GLY A 133 -9.09 -15.55 -2.77
N LEU A 134 -8.20 -15.03 -3.61
CA LEU A 134 -6.85 -14.59 -3.25
C LEU A 134 -6.67 -13.16 -3.72
N GLN A 135 -6.16 -12.31 -2.83
CA GLN A 135 -5.71 -10.97 -3.16
C GLN A 135 -4.19 -10.93 -3.03
N PHE A 136 -3.53 -10.47 -4.07
CA PHE A 136 -2.10 -10.20 -4.11
C PHE A 136 -1.88 -8.70 -4.15
N GLU A 137 -0.97 -8.21 -3.32
CA GLU A 137 -0.58 -6.80 -3.31
C GLU A 137 0.92 -6.70 -3.55
N PHE A 138 1.32 -5.77 -4.40
CA PHE A 138 2.70 -5.47 -4.73
C PHE A 138 2.93 -3.98 -4.59
N SER A 139 4.00 -3.58 -3.93
CA SER A 139 4.36 -2.16 -3.84
C SER A 139 5.86 -1.97 -3.72
N GLY A 140 6.34 -0.86 -4.28
CA GLY A 140 7.76 -0.53 -4.23
C GLY A 140 8.08 0.75 -4.96
N TYR A 141 9.36 1.08 -5.02
CA TYR A 141 9.89 2.15 -5.86
C TYR A 141 10.38 1.57 -7.18
N TYR A 142 10.21 2.34 -8.26
CA TYR A 142 10.73 1.93 -9.58
C TYR A 142 12.26 2.04 -9.66
N SER A 143 12.84 3.00 -8.94
CA SER A 143 14.28 3.28 -8.99
C SER A 143 14.74 3.88 -7.66
N ASP A 144 15.99 3.70 -7.34
CA ASP A 144 16.75 4.32 -6.25
C ASP A 144 17.65 5.45 -6.71
N SER A 145 17.55 5.88 -7.97
CA SER A 145 18.41 6.92 -8.55
C SER A 145 18.36 8.27 -7.82
N ASN A 146 17.29 8.53 -7.09
CA ASN A 146 17.09 9.77 -6.36
C ASN A 146 17.55 9.71 -4.89
N ILE A 147 17.99 8.54 -4.41
CA ILE A 147 18.44 8.39 -3.02
C ILE A 147 19.97 8.32 -2.98
N ASP A 148 20.58 8.83 -1.90
CA ASP A 148 22.01 8.77 -1.72
C ASP A 148 22.50 7.32 -1.66
N LYS A 149 23.64 7.03 -2.29
CA LYS A 149 24.25 5.70 -2.35
C LYS A 149 24.57 5.09 -0.98
N SER A 150 24.69 5.90 0.05
CA SER A 150 24.85 5.40 1.42
C SER A 150 23.69 4.55 1.91
N PHE A 151 22.51 4.65 1.26
CA PHE A 151 21.32 3.85 1.56
C PHE A 151 21.15 2.63 0.64
N GLU A 152 22.06 2.36 -0.26
CA GLU A 152 21.97 1.24 -1.21
C GLU A 152 21.83 -0.11 -0.48
N LYS A 153 22.55 -0.30 0.62
CA LYS A 153 22.50 -1.52 1.43
C LYS A 153 21.15 -1.80 2.08
N TRP A 154 20.34 -0.77 2.27
CA TRP A 154 18.96 -0.89 2.76
C TRP A 154 18.00 -1.45 1.69
N ASN A 155 18.41 -1.54 0.43
CA ASN A 155 17.60 -1.95 -0.71
C ASN A 155 16.34 -1.06 -0.92
N PRO A 156 16.51 0.19 -1.36
CA PRO A 156 15.41 1.15 -1.53
C PRO A 156 14.29 0.65 -2.45
N THR A 157 14.63 -0.12 -3.48
CA THR A 157 13.69 -0.66 -4.48
C THR A 157 13.05 -1.99 -4.08
N PHE A 158 13.21 -2.40 -2.82
CA PHE A 158 12.60 -3.64 -2.33
C PHE A 158 11.09 -3.68 -2.59
N MET A 159 10.65 -4.67 -3.34
CA MET A 159 9.23 -4.92 -3.59
C MET A 159 8.58 -5.61 -2.39
N LYS A 160 7.65 -4.93 -1.73
CA LYS A 160 6.78 -5.54 -0.72
C LYS A 160 5.70 -6.37 -1.42
N ILE A 161 5.43 -7.54 -0.88
CA ILE A 161 4.38 -8.44 -1.38
C ILE A 161 3.46 -8.78 -0.20
N ALA A 162 2.15 -8.75 -0.44
CA ALA A 162 1.17 -9.32 0.47
C ALA A 162 0.28 -10.33 -0.26
N ILE A 163 -0.14 -11.37 0.45
CA ILE A 163 -1.04 -12.42 -0.03
C ILE A 163 -2.15 -12.56 0.99
N ASN A 164 -3.37 -12.30 0.56
CA ASN A 164 -4.53 -12.23 1.44
C ASN A 164 -5.62 -13.21 0.94
N PRO A 165 -5.68 -14.44 1.46
CA PRO A 165 -6.84 -15.31 1.26
C PRO A 165 -8.11 -14.66 1.82
N ILE A 166 -9.19 -14.75 1.06
CA ILE A 166 -10.49 -14.19 1.40
C ILE A 166 -11.57 -15.25 1.24
N CYS A 167 -12.49 -15.32 2.19
CA CYS A 167 -13.74 -16.04 1.99
C CYS A 167 -14.93 -15.20 2.46
N ILE A 168 -16.07 -15.38 1.77
CA ILE A 168 -17.33 -14.72 2.08
C ILE A 168 -18.37 -15.83 2.32
N LEU A 169 -18.97 -15.79 3.52
CA LEU A 169 -20.08 -16.62 3.89
C LEU A 169 -21.36 -15.77 3.82
N LYS A 170 -22.26 -16.09 2.91
CA LYS A 170 -23.58 -15.44 2.78
C LYS A 170 -24.63 -16.36 3.40
N PHE A 171 -25.05 -16.04 4.62
CA PHE A 171 -26.03 -16.88 5.33
C PHE A 171 -27.46 -16.71 4.77
N ASN A 172 -27.79 -15.49 4.33
CA ASN A 172 -29.04 -15.14 3.65
C ASN A 172 -28.88 -13.76 2.96
N GLU A 173 -29.96 -13.20 2.42
CA GLU A 173 -29.93 -11.90 1.70
C GLU A 173 -29.51 -10.71 2.59
N LYS A 174 -29.65 -10.86 3.91
CA LYS A 174 -29.35 -9.77 4.87
C LYS A 174 -28.02 -9.94 5.60
N HIS A 175 -27.49 -11.15 5.68
CA HIS A 175 -26.37 -11.47 6.55
C HIS A 175 -25.20 -12.09 5.80
N ALA A 176 -24.06 -11.46 5.87
CA ALA A 176 -22.81 -11.97 5.30
C ALA A 176 -21.63 -11.76 6.25
N LEU A 177 -20.71 -12.72 6.27
CA LEU A 177 -19.44 -12.66 7.00
C LEU A 177 -18.30 -12.79 5.99
N THR A 178 -17.40 -11.79 5.98
CA THR A 178 -16.15 -11.84 5.25
C THR A 178 -15.01 -12.15 6.22
N ILE A 179 -14.17 -13.09 5.86
CA ILE A 179 -12.95 -13.46 6.60
C ILE A 179 -11.78 -13.25 5.65
N GLN A 180 -10.77 -12.51 6.11
CA GLN A 180 -9.54 -12.28 5.37
C GLN A 180 -8.34 -12.58 6.26
N LEU A 181 -7.41 -13.37 5.74
CA LEU A 181 -6.10 -13.59 6.33
C LEU A 181 -5.08 -12.72 5.60
N GLY A 182 -4.05 -12.25 6.28
CA GLY A 182 -3.02 -11.42 5.69
C GLY A 182 -1.62 -11.96 5.97
N PHE A 183 -0.86 -12.24 4.91
CA PHE A 183 0.56 -12.55 4.95
C PHE A 183 1.31 -11.47 4.18
N SER A 184 2.33 -10.90 4.79
CA SER A 184 3.09 -9.80 4.18
C SER A 184 4.58 -10.07 4.24
N SER A 185 5.30 -9.45 3.31
CA SER A 185 6.75 -9.49 3.31
C SER A 185 7.35 -8.16 3.72
N ARG A 186 8.52 -8.22 4.35
CA ARG A 186 9.34 -7.07 4.71
C ARG A 186 10.81 -7.33 4.39
N ARG A 187 11.63 -6.28 4.46
CA ARG A 187 13.08 -6.46 4.44
C ARG A 187 13.52 -7.19 5.69
N GLY A 188 14.32 -8.25 5.52
CA GLY A 188 15.13 -8.85 6.56
C GLY A 188 16.49 -8.15 6.63
N PHE A 189 17.07 -8.08 7.82
CA PHE A 189 18.35 -7.44 8.05
C PHE A 189 19.32 -8.39 8.74
N SER A 190 20.62 -8.23 8.46
CA SER A 190 21.69 -9.10 9.00
C SER A 190 21.97 -8.89 10.49
N SER A 191 21.53 -7.77 11.06
CA SER A 191 21.64 -7.47 12.48
C SER A 191 20.30 -7.01 13.04
N GLU A 192 20.04 -7.30 14.30
CA GLU A 192 18.90 -6.73 15.00
C GLU A 192 19.12 -5.23 15.18
N LYS A 193 18.02 -4.47 15.11
CA LYS A 193 18.02 -3.05 15.39
C LYS A 193 18.46 -2.82 16.84
N SER A 194 19.50 -2.02 17.05
CA SER A 194 19.88 -1.58 18.39
C SER A 194 18.72 -0.84 19.04
N SER A 195 18.63 -0.90 20.37
CA SER A 195 17.62 -0.14 21.13
C SER A 195 17.71 1.38 20.89
N ASP A 196 18.90 1.85 20.50
CA ASP A 196 19.15 3.27 20.24
C ASP A 196 18.89 3.63 18.76
N ASP A 197 18.84 2.65 17.85
CA ASP A 197 18.54 2.86 16.45
C ASP A 197 17.06 3.18 16.25
N LYS A 198 16.80 4.35 15.68
CA LYS A 198 15.44 4.81 15.39
C LYS A 198 15.00 4.52 13.95
N THR A 199 15.92 4.06 13.12
CA THR A 199 15.66 3.74 11.71
C THR A 199 16.36 2.45 11.28
N ASN A 200 16.01 1.91 10.12
CA ASN A 200 16.63 0.71 9.56
C ASN A 200 17.65 1.03 8.43
N PHE A 201 17.90 2.29 8.15
CA PHE A 201 18.70 2.68 6.97
C PHE A 201 20.18 2.30 7.00
N ALA A 202 20.75 2.10 8.20
CA ALA A 202 22.12 1.61 8.31
C ALA A 202 22.24 0.09 8.30
N LEU A 203 21.12 -0.62 8.29
CA LEU A 203 21.12 -2.08 8.32
C LEU A 203 21.28 -2.64 6.92
N ASP A 204 22.10 -3.67 6.79
CA ASP A 204 22.32 -4.38 5.53
C ASP A 204 21.14 -5.33 5.28
N TYR A 205 20.49 -5.15 4.15
CA TYR A 205 19.44 -6.04 3.69
C TYR A 205 19.95 -7.48 3.54
N ASN A 206 19.26 -8.43 4.13
CA ASN A 206 19.62 -9.86 4.14
C ASN A 206 18.51 -10.77 3.62
N GLY A 207 17.70 -10.27 2.72
CA GLY A 207 16.64 -11.07 2.11
C GLY A 207 15.22 -10.67 2.51
N ARG A 208 14.27 -11.46 2.10
CA ARG A 208 12.84 -11.26 2.32
C ARG A 208 12.37 -12.08 3.50
N GLU A 209 11.72 -11.43 4.44
CA GLU A 209 11.02 -12.08 5.54
C GLU A 209 9.52 -12.08 5.29
N TRP A 210 8.85 -13.19 5.59
CA TRP A 210 7.39 -13.32 5.57
C TRP A 210 6.85 -13.37 6.98
N PHE A 211 5.72 -12.72 7.22
CA PHE A 211 5.05 -12.75 8.51
C PHE A 211 3.53 -12.74 8.33
N PHE A 212 2.85 -13.33 9.30
CA PHE A 212 1.41 -13.20 9.41
C PHE A 212 1.09 -11.77 9.89
N ASN A 213 0.34 -11.04 9.07
CA ASN A 213 0.05 -9.64 9.31
C ASN A 213 -1.23 -9.44 10.13
N ARG A 214 -2.31 -10.11 9.68
CA ARG A 214 -3.62 -9.92 10.30
C ARG A 214 -4.59 -11.04 9.98
N ILE A 215 -5.62 -11.13 10.84
CA ILE A 215 -6.92 -11.71 10.51
C ILE A 215 -7.97 -10.62 10.64
N ALA A 216 -8.85 -10.48 9.67
CA ALA A 216 -9.94 -9.52 9.68
C ALA A 216 -11.28 -10.23 9.49
N PHE A 217 -12.26 -9.80 10.27
CA PHE A 217 -13.65 -10.22 10.17
C PHE A 217 -14.50 -8.99 9.88
N SER A 218 -15.37 -9.08 8.89
CA SER A 218 -16.38 -8.06 8.60
C SER A 218 -17.74 -8.72 8.50
N TYR A 219 -18.66 -8.32 9.35
CA TYR A 219 -20.03 -8.80 9.31
C TYR A 219 -20.94 -7.71 8.78
N ALA A 220 -21.62 -8.00 7.69
CA ALA A 220 -22.53 -7.08 7.03
C ALA A 220 -23.99 -7.47 7.34
N ILE A 221 -24.79 -6.47 7.72
CA ILE A 221 -26.24 -6.58 7.89
C ILE A 221 -26.87 -5.61 6.89
N LYS A 222 -27.71 -6.14 6.01
CA LYS A 222 -28.49 -5.34 5.07
C LYS A 222 -29.87 -5.10 5.70
N LEU A 223 -30.17 -3.84 5.98
CA LEU A 223 -31.45 -3.38 6.55
C LEU A 223 -32.58 -3.41 5.53
#